data_038a892f76195238c20c9a001a82f432
#
_entry.id   038a892f76195238c20c9a001a82f432
#
_cell.length_a   1.000
_cell.length_b   1.000
_cell.length_c   1.000
_cell.angle_alpha   90.00
_cell.angle_beta   90.00
_cell.angle_gamma   90.00
#
_symmetry.space_group_name_H-M   'P 1'
#
loop_
_entity.id
_entity.type
_entity.pdbx_description
1 polymer ?
#
loop_
_entity_poly.entity_id
_entity_poly.type
_entity_poly.pdbx_seq_one_letter_code
_entity_poly.pdbx_strand_id
1 'polypeptide(L)'
;MANSTFSGPIRSEGGFTSISKNASTGAITTLSSINSSGITSFDANTMPVEAGTGITGGTGTIYRSSVQRVGGIITTRILIDLTGLRSTASGDIIGVNGTSNVCHIGQITAARNGTILTGSMECFEAPAGGDPDINVHSATEGTGVEDGAISSLTETLLVNAGDAT
;
A
#
# COMPACT_ATOMS: atom_id res chain seq x y z
N MET A 1 2.44 -32.37 17.56
CA MET A 1 3.66 -31.51 17.53
C MET A 1 3.95 -31.10 18.95
N ALA A 2 5.19 -31.24 19.40
CA ALA A 2 5.58 -30.82 20.75
C ALA A 2 5.72 -29.29 20.77
N ASN A 3 5.14 -28.65 21.79
CA ASN A 3 5.37 -27.24 22.04
C ASN A 3 6.64 -27.11 22.87
N SER A 4 7.55 -26.23 22.47
CA SER A 4 8.71 -25.84 23.25
C SER A 4 8.36 -24.62 24.12
N THR A 5 8.54 -24.72 25.40
CA THR A 5 8.31 -23.62 26.34
C THR A 5 9.66 -23.14 26.89
N PHE A 6 9.88 -21.82 26.85
CA PHE A 6 11.09 -21.19 27.38
C PHE A 6 10.71 -20.41 28.64
N SER A 7 11.41 -20.61 29.70
CA SER A 7 11.18 -19.94 31.00
C SER A 7 12.12 -18.75 31.25
N GLY A 8 12.95 -18.40 30.30
CA GLY A 8 13.93 -17.32 30.41
C GLY A 8 14.04 -16.51 29.11
N PRO A 9 14.87 -15.46 29.09
CA PRO A 9 15.07 -14.65 27.91
C PRO A 9 15.69 -15.47 26.76
N ILE A 10 15.13 -15.32 25.55
CA ILE A 10 15.67 -15.92 24.34
C ILE A 10 16.54 -14.88 23.65
N ARG A 11 17.77 -15.25 23.27
CA ARG A 11 18.69 -14.44 22.50
C ARG A 11 18.85 -15.05 21.12
N SER A 12 18.78 -14.23 20.08
CA SER A 12 19.04 -14.63 18.71
C SER A 12 19.87 -13.54 18.01
N GLU A 13 21.04 -13.91 17.50
CA GLU A 13 21.88 -12.99 16.73
C GLU A 13 21.37 -12.80 15.31
N GLY A 14 20.64 -13.79 14.76
CA GLY A 14 20.05 -13.74 13.43
C GLY A 14 18.63 -13.18 13.36
N GLY A 15 18.07 -12.80 14.52
CA GLY A 15 16.67 -12.37 14.60
C GLY A 15 15.68 -13.52 14.81
N PHE A 16 14.40 -13.23 14.68
CA PHE A 16 13.31 -14.19 14.84
C PHE A 16 12.37 -14.12 13.64
N THR A 17 11.88 -15.27 13.21
CA THR A 17 10.92 -15.35 12.11
C THR A 17 9.72 -16.19 12.54
N SER A 18 8.52 -15.61 12.41
CA SER A 18 7.26 -16.35 12.52
C SER A 18 6.89 -16.87 11.12
N ILE A 19 6.56 -18.15 11.06
CA ILE A 19 6.23 -18.80 9.79
C ILE A 19 4.89 -19.53 9.86
N SER A 20 4.22 -19.63 8.72
CA SER A 20 3.17 -20.61 8.47
C SER A 20 3.71 -21.69 7.54
N LYS A 21 3.41 -22.94 7.83
CA LYS A 21 3.77 -24.08 6.97
C LYS A 21 2.51 -24.75 6.47
N ASN A 22 2.40 -24.85 5.15
CA ASN A 22 1.33 -25.61 4.53
C ASN A 22 1.49 -27.10 4.87
N ALA A 23 0.47 -27.69 5.48
CA ALA A 23 0.53 -29.08 5.95
C ALA A 23 0.63 -30.11 4.80
N SER A 24 0.09 -29.79 3.62
CA SER A 24 0.07 -30.71 2.49
C SER A 24 1.31 -30.59 1.58
N THR A 25 1.78 -29.38 1.34
CA THR A 25 2.90 -29.14 0.41
C THR A 25 4.23 -28.90 1.12
N GLY A 26 4.20 -28.64 2.44
CA GLY A 26 5.40 -28.27 3.18
C GLY A 26 5.91 -26.84 2.90
N ALA A 27 5.24 -26.08 2.04
CA ALA A 27 5.61 -24.71 1.71
C ALA A 27 5.60 -23.83 2.95
N ILE A 28 6.62 -22.98 3.09
CA ILE A 28 6.79 -22.07 4.22
C ILE A 28 6.50 -20.64 3.77
N THR A 29 5.66 -19.95 4.53
CA THR A 29 5.38 -18.52 4.36
C THR A 29 5.85 -17.78 5.60
N THR A 30 6.67 -16.76 5.45
CA THR A 30 7.06 -15.88 6.55
C THR A 30 5.91 -14.93 6.87
N LEU A 31 5.45 -14.92 8.10
CA LEU A 31 4.38 -14.04 8.57
C LEU A 31 4.91 -12.74 9.17
N SER A 32 6.02 -12.83 9.88
CA SER A 32 6.72 -11.68 10.46
C SER A 32 8.15 -12.05 10.77
N SER A 33 9.01 -11.05 10.84
CA SER A 33 10.40 -11.24 11.27
C SER A 33 10.90 -10.03 12.05
N ILE A 34 11.88 -10.28 12.93
CA ILE A 34 12.72 -9.26 13.55
C ILE A 34 14.13 -9.60 13.09
N ASN A 35 14.77 -8.72 12.33
CA ASN A 35 16.12 -8.97 11.86
C ASN A 35 17.18 -8.69 12.95
N SER A 36 18.45 -8.97 12.65
CA SER A 36 19.59 -8.74 13.57
C SER A 36 19.77 -7.26 13.98
N SER A 37 19.19 -6.33 13.23
CA SER A 37 19.17 -4.89 13.56
C SER A 37 17.95 -4.47 14.37
N GLY A 38 17.10 -5.41 14.80
CA GLY A 38 15.90 -5.14 15.56
C GLY A 38 14.74 -4.58 14.74
N ILE A 39 14.86 -4.55 13.40
CA ILE A 39 13.79 -4.08 12.53
C ILE A 39 12.73 -5.18 12.43
N THR A 40 11.50 -4.84 12.81
CA THR A 40 10.35 -5.72 12.69
C THR A 40 9.74 -5.55 11.30
N SER A 41 9.60 -6.66 10.59
CA SER A 41 8.89 -6.72 9.33
C SER A 41 7.68 -7.64 9.48
N PHE A 42 6.54 -7.19 9.01
CA PHE A 42 5.35 -8.02 8.85
C PHE A 42 5.23 -8.41 7.38
N ASP A 43 4.59 -9.55 7.11
CA ASP A 43 4.35 -9.93 5.72
C ASP A 43 3.64 -8.78 5.00
N ALA A 44 4.33 -8.21 4.02
CA ALA A 44 3.81 -7.13 3.18
C ALA A 44 2.61 -7.57 2.30
N ASN A 45 2.30 -8.86 2.31
CA ASN A 45 1.26 -9.51 1.52
C ASN A 45 -0.17 -9.28 2.03
N THR A 46 -0.38 -8.22 2.76
CA THR A 46 -1.70 -7.79 3.21
C THR A 46 -2.39 -6.85 2.21
N MET A 47 -1.63 -6.30 1.28
CA MET A 47 -2.19 -5.72 0.06
C MET A 47 -2.19 -6.82 -1.02
N PRO A 48 -3.34 -7.32 -1.45
CA PRO A 48 -3.40 -8.45 -2.39
C PRO A 48 -2.90 -8.12 -3.79
N VAL A 49 -2.81 -6.84 -4.12
CA VAL A 49 -2.23 -6.32 -5.36
C VAL A 49 -1.34 -5.14 -5.01
N GLU A 50 -0.11 -5.17 -5.48
CA GLU A 50 0.80 -4.03 -5.40
C GLU A 50 0.29 -2.87 -6.26
N ALA A 51 0.85 -1.68 -6.05
CA ALA A 51 0.53 -0.52 -6.88
C ALA A 51 0.79 -0.81 -8.37
N GLY A 52 -0.02 -0.24 -9.22
CA GLY A 52 0.12 -0.37 -10.66
C GLY A 52 1.41 0.24 -11.19
N THR A 53 1.83 -0.19 -12.37
CA THR A 53 3.05 0.30 -13.02
C THR A 53 2.98 1.79 -13.38
N GLY A 54 1.77 2.36 -13.51
CA GLY A 54 1.57 3.79 -13.68
C GLY A 54 1.99 4.60 -12.44
N ILE A 55 1.94 3.99 -11.25
CA ILE A 55 2.38 4.63 -10.00
C ILE A 55 3.84 4.30 -9.71
N THR A 56 4.28 3.09 -9.98
CA THR A 56 5.64 2.63 -9.60
C THR A 56 6.70 2.85 -10.69
N GLY A 57 6.30 3.17 -11.90
CA GLY A 57 7.18 3.29 -13.07
C GLY A 57 7.76 4.68 -13.31
N GLY A 58 7.41 5.70 -12.51
CA GLY A 58 7.95 7.06 -12.64
C GLY A 58 9.44 7.12 -12.32
N THR A 59 10.15 8.01 -13.01
CA THR A 59 11.56 8.26 -12.71
C THR A 59 11.70 8.98 -11.38
N GLY A 60 12.18 8.28 -10.37
CA GLY A 60 12.32 8.79 -9.01
C GLY A 60 11.15 8.45 -8.09
N THR A 61 10.07 7.90 -8.60
CA THR A 61 8.92 7.47 -7.77
C THR A 61 9.36 6.42 -6.74
N ILE A 62 8.91 6.61 -5.52
CA ILE A 62 9.09 5.62 -4.44
C ILE A 62 7.71 5.25 -3.91
N TYR A 63 7.43 3.96 -3.88
CA TYR A 63 6.22 3.42 -3.29
C TYR A 63 6.57 2.49 -2.13
N ARG A 64 5.93 2.69 -0.98
CA ARG A 64 6.05 1.85 0.21
C ARG A 64 4.66 1.63 0.81
N SER A 65 4.33 0.39 1.10
CA SER A 65 3.11 0.08 1.83
C SER A 65 3.41 -0.77 3.06
N SER A 66 2.60 -0.61 4.08
CA SER A 66 2.64 -1.44 5.28
C SER A 66 1.23 -1.65 5.81
N VAL A 67 1.00 -2.82 6.41
CA VAL A 67 -0.27 -3.12 7.08
C VAL A 67 0.03 -3.62 8.48
N GLN A 68 -0.68 -3.09 9.44
CA GLN A 68 -0.58 -3.46 10.83
C GLN A 68 -1.96 -3.83 11.35
N ARG A 69 -2.04 -4.90 12.14
CA ARG A 69 -3.26 -5.27 12.84
C ARG A 69 -3.04 -5.22 14.34
N VAL A 70 -3.84 -4.41 15.03
CA VAL A 70 -3.81 -4.28 16.48
C VAL A 70 -5.25 -4.30 17.00
N GLY A 71 -5.57 -5.21 17.92
CA GLY A 71 -6.87 -5.28 18.56
C GLY A 71 -8.07 -5.39 17.62
N GLY A 72 -7.90 -6.05 16.46
CA GLY A 72 -8.95 -6.17 15.45
C GLY A 72 -9.04 -5.01 14.47
N ILE A 73 -8.29 -3.94 14.68
CA ILE A 73 -8.19 -2.81 13.74
C ILE A 73 -7.01 -3.07 12.79
N ILE A 74 -7.24 -2.86 11.51
CA ILE A 74 -6.23 -2.95 10.46
C ILE A 74 -5.90 -1.53 10.03
N THR A 75 -4.62 -1.17 10.11
CA THR A 75 -4.11 0.10 9.58
C THR A 75 -3.25 -0.20 8.36
N THR A 76 -3.67 0.29 7.21
CA THR A 76 -2.89 0.27 5.97
C THR A 76 -2.27 1.64 5.78
N ARG A 77 -0.95 1.71 5.66
CA ARG A 77 -0.21 2.93 5.36
C ARG A 77 0.45 2.80 3.99
N ILE A 78 0.26 3.80 3.16
CA ILE A 78 0.87 3.90 1.85
C ILE A 78 1.65 5.21 1.82
N LEU A 79 2.94 5.13 1.47
CA LEU A 79 3.82 6.26 1.28
C LEU A 79 4.23 6.27 -0.19
N ILE A 80 3.99 7.39 -0.85
CA ILE A 80 4.31 7.55 -2.28
C ILE A 80 5.10 8.84 -2.44
N ASP A 81 6.29 8.74 -3.01
CA ASP A 81 6.98 9.86 -3.61
C ASP A 81 6.48 9.99 -5.05
N LEU A 82 5.79 11.07 -5.35
CA LEU A 82 5.15 11.30 -6.64
C LEU A 82 6.13 11.84 -7.71
N THR A 83 7.43 11.92 -7.40
CA THR A 83 8.45 12.39 -8.35
C THR A 83 8.39 11.59 -9.65
N GLY A 84 8.28 12.29 -10.77
CA GLY A 84 8.17 11.68 -12.09
C GLY A 84 6.76 11.22 -12.48
N LEU A 85 5.78 11.43 -11.61
CA LEU A 85 4.36 11.26 -11.92
C LEU A 85 3.70 12.61 -12.19
N ARG A 86 2.60 12.60 -12.93
CA ARG A 86 1.81 13.79 -13.21
C ARG A 86 0.36 13.42 -13.53
N SER A 87 -0.50 14.42 -13.49
CA SER A 87 -1.82 14.42 -14.10
C SER A 87 -1.81 15.34 -15.31
N THR A 88 -2.58 15.07 -16.35
CA THR A 88 -2.64 15.89 -17.57
C THR A 88 -3.76 16.91 -17.52
N ALA A 89 -4.76 16.72 -16.67
CA ALA A 89 -5.92 17.58 -16.53
C ALA A 89 -6.51 17.52 -15.12
N SER A 90 -7.36 18.48 -14.79
CA SER A 90 -8.19 18.42 -13.57
C SER A 90 -9.13 17.22 -13.61
N GLY A 91 -9.23 16.50 -12.51
CA GLY A 91 -10.03 15.28 -12.40
C GLY A 91 -9.44 14.08 -13.12
N ASP A 92 -8.17 14.12 -13.43
CA ASP A 92 -7.43 13.05 -14.08
C ASP A 92 -6.63 12.23 -13.07
N ILE A 93 -6.23 11.03 -13.47
CA ILE A 93 -5.48 10.12 -12.63
C ILE A 93 -3.99 10.52 -12.62
N ILE A 94 -3.35 10.42 -11.47
CA ILE A 94 -1.89 10.63 -11.36
C ILE A 94 -1.17 9.36 -11.78
N GLY A 95 -0.19 9.49 -12.69
CA GLY A 95 0.61 8.37 -13.15
C GLY A 95 1.78 8.75 -14.07
N VAL A 96 2.40 7.73 -14.68
CA VAL A 96 3.46 7.92 -15.69
C VAL A 96 2.84 8.31 -17.02
N ASN A 97 3.20 9.47 -17.51
CA ASN A 97 2.66 10.04 -18.76
C ASN A 97 2.98 9.20 -20.01
N GLY A 98 2.02 9.14 -20.92
CA GLY A 98 2.19 8.62 -22.28
C GLY A 98 2.17 7.11 -22.41
N THR A 99 1.75 6.38 -21.37
CA THR A 99 1.62 4.92 -21.42
C THR A 99 0.31 4.47 -20.79
N SER A 100 -0.30 3.45 -21.36
CA SER A 100 -1.50 2.80 -20.81
C SER A 100 -1.16 1.95 -19.60
N ASN A 101 -0.63 2.57 -18.56
CA ASN A 101 -0.27 1.89 -17.32
C ASN A 101 -1.42 1.95 -16.31
N VAL A 102 -1.50 0.95 -15.47
CA VAL A 102 -2.47 0.90 -14.37
C VAL A 102 -1.99 1.76 -13.20
N CYS A 103 -2.83 2.69 -12.74
CA CYS A 103 -2.49 3.71 -11.75
C CYS A 103 -3.09 3.48 -10.36
N HIS A 104 -3.59 2.29 -10.06
CA HIS A 104 -4.09 2.00 -8.72
C HIS A 104 -2.95 1.98 -7.69
N ILE A 105 -3.24 2.41 -6.47
CA ILE A 105 -2.27 2.43 -5.36
C ILE A 105 -2.36 1.19 -4.47
N GLY A 106 -3.29 0.30 -4.72
CA GLY A 106 -3.46 -0.95 -4.01
C GLY A 106 -4.87 -1.50 -4.17
N GLN A 107 -5.07 -2.73 -3.75
CA GLN A 107 -6.38 -3.35 -3.73
C GLN A 107 -6.80 -3.70 -2.30
N ILE A 108 -7.96 -3.23 -1.88
CA ILE A 108 -8.56 -3.54 -0.59
C ILE A 108 -9.67 -4.57 -0.80
N THR A 109 -9.63 -5.65 -0.02
CA THR A 109 -10.69 -6.66 -0.03
C THR A 109 -11.22 -6.88 1.39
N ALA A 110 -12.52 -7.13 1.51
CA ALA A 110 -13.15 -7.38 2.81
C ALA A 110 -12.52 -8.57 3.55
N ALA A 111 -12.08 -9.59 2.82
CA ALA A 111 -11.47 -10.79 3.40
C ALA A 111 -10.10 -10.52 4.07
N ARG A 112 -9.31 -9.59 3.52
CA ARG A 112 -7.97 -9.27 4.03
C ARG A 112 -7.92 -7.98 4.84
N ASN A 113 -8.62 -6.96 4.38
CA ASN A 113 -8.52 -5.61 4.92
C ASN A 113 -9.75 -5.22 5.75
N GLY A 114 -10.84 -6.02 5.69
CA GLY A 114 -12.08 -5.70 6.38
C GLY A 114 -12.85 -4.54 5.72
N THR A 115 -13.63 -3.85 6.54
CA THR A 115 -14.39 -2.67 6.11
C THR A 115 -13.60 -1.40 6.39
N ILE A 116 -13.56 -0.47 5.45
CA ILE A 116 -12.93 0.83 5.64
C ILE A 116 -13.77 1.62 6.65
N LEU A 117 -13.15 2.02 7.74
CA LEU A 117 -13.77 2.85 8.79
C LEU A 117 -13.43 4.33 8.61
N THR A 118 -12.21 4.62 8.22
CA THR A 118 -11.71 5.98 8.01
C THR A 118 -10.47 5.96 7.13
N GLY A 119 -10.14 7.10 6.55
CA GLY A 119 -8.91 7.33 5.82
C GLY A 119 -8.45 8.76 6.02
N SER A 120 -7.15 8.99 5.90
CA SER A 120 -6.54 10.32 5.89
C SER A 120 -5.40 10.32 4.90
N MET A 121 -5.12 11.49 4.36
CA MET A 121 -3.97 11.74 3.49
C MET A 121 -3.22 12.95 4.04
N GLU A 122 -1.91 12.92 3.96
CA GLU A 122 -1.03 13.99 4.38
C GLU A 122 0.00 14.22 3.28
N CYS A 123 0.16 15.46 2.86
CA CYS A 123 1.17 15.90 1.92
C CYS A 123 2.39 16.39 2.71
N PHE A 124 3.55 15.78 2.48
CA PHE A 124 4.80 16.14 3.16
C PHE A 124 5.63 17.12 2.34
N GLU A 125 5.40 17.20 1.04
CA GLU A 125 6.10 18.09 0.13
C GLU A 125 5.13 18.62 -0.93
N ALA A 126 5.07 19.92 -1.10
CA ALA A 126 4.20 20.55 -2.08
C ALA A 126 4.59 20.13 -3.50
N PRO A 127 3.63 19.74 -4.36
CA PRO A 127 3.92 19.43 -5.75
C PRO A 127 4.55 20.61 -6.49
N ALA A 128 5.47 20.31 -7.39
CA ALA A 128 6.10 21.34 -8.21
C ALA A 128 5.16 21.78 -9.34
N GLY A 129 4.62 22.97 -9.23
CA GLY A 129 3.77 23.60 -10.22
C GLY A 129 2.29 23.27 -10.08
N GLY A 130 1.46 24.28 -10.15
CA GLY A 130 0.01 24.19 -9.96
C GLY A 130 -0.38 24.26 -8.48
N ASP A 131 -1.65 24.11 -8.26
CA ASP A 131 -2.33 24.03 -6.98
C ASP A 131 -3.18 22.73 -7.00
N PRO A 132 -2.55 21.56 -6.86
CA PRO A 132 -3.25 20.31 -7.07
C PRO A 132 -4.02 19.88 -5.85
N ASP A 133 -5.32 19.74 -6.00
CA ASP A 133 -6.15 18.97 -5.09
C ASP A 133 -5.98 17.49 -5.40
N ILE A 134 -5.42 16.74 -4.48
CA ILE A 134 -5.23 15.30 -4.63
C ILE A 134 -6.26 14.55 -3.80
N ASN A 135 -7.04 13.71 -4.44
CA ASN A 135 -8.07 12.90 -3.80
C ASN A 135 -7.74 11.41 -3.94
N VAL A 136 -8.25 10.60 -3.01
CA VAL A 136 -8.19 9.15 -3.09
C VAL A 136 -9.58 8.60 -3.35
N HIS A 137 -9.70 7.82 -4.41
CA HIS A 137 -10.93 7.16 -4.82
C HIS A 137 -10.79 5.65 -4.76
N SER A 138 -11.87 4.95 -4.48
CA SER A 138 -12.00 3.53 -4.79
C SER A 138 -12.72 3.36 -6.13
N ALA A 139 -12.33 2.38 -6.91
CA ALA A 139 -13.02 1.99 -8.13
C ALA A 139 -13.21 0.47 -8.15
N THR A 140 -14.30 0.01 -8.74
CA THR A 140 -14.59 -1.42 -8.85
C THR A 140 -13.80 -2.07 -9.98
N GLU A 141 -13.46 -1.31 -10.99
CA GLU A 141 -12.67 -1.74 -12.14
C GLU A 141 -11.23 -2.09 -11.76
N GLY A 142 -10.72 -1.54 -10.67
CA GLY A 142 -9.40 -1.83 -10.11
C GLY A 142 -8.22 -1.40 -10.98
N THR A 143 -8.47 -0.78 -12.10
CA THR A 143 -7.45 -0.32 -13.05
C THR A 143 -7.82 1.07 -13.56
N GLY A 144 -6.80 1.89 -13.78
CA GLY A 144 -6.94 3.20 -14.40
C GLY A 144 -5.84 3.39 -15.42
N VAL A 145 -6.08 4.27 -16.34
CA VAL A 145 -5.08 4.76 -17.29
C VAL A 145 -4.64 6.13 -16.83
N GLU A 146 -3.38 6.44 -16.97
CA GLU A 146 -2.79 7.71 -16.54
C GLU A 146 -3.55 8.94 -17.07
N ASP A 147 -3.95 8.92 -18.31
CA ASP A 147 -4.71 10.01 -18.97
C ASP A 147 -6.23 9.79 -18.92
N GLY A 148 -6.69 8.85 -18.12
CA GLY A 148 -8.11 8.54 -17.97
C GLY A 148 -8.75 9.45 -16.93
N ALA A 149 -9.82 10.15 -17.30
CA ALA A 149 -10.60 10.92 -16.35
C ALA A 149 -11.18 9.99 -15.28
N ILE A 150 -11.11 10.40 -14.00
CA ILE A 150 -11.66 9.62 -12.88
C ILE A 150 -13.15 9.33 -13.09
N SER A 151 -13.88 10.25 -13.75
CA SER A 151 -15.29 10.09 -14.09
C SER A 151 -15.58 8.94 -15.07
N SER A 152 -14.56 8.36 -15.70
CA SER A 152 -14.70 7.16 -16.54
C SER A 152 -14.75 5.85 -15.75
N LEU A 153 -14.51 5.91 -14.44
CA LEU A 153 -14.52 4.78 -13.53
C LEU A 153 -15.80 4.78 -12.68
N THR A 154 -16.23 3.61 -12.23
CA THR A 154 -17.25 3.49 -11.19
C THR A 154 -16.58 3.72 -9.84
N GLU A 155 -16.47 4.97 -9.46
CA GLU A 155 -15.63 5.42 -8.36
C GLU A 155 -16.44 5.93 -7.16
N THR A 156 -15.82 5.88 -5.99
CA THR A 156 -16.31 6.51 -4.77
C THR A 156 -15.17 7.26 -4.11
N LEU A 157 -15.40 8.53 -3.80
CA LEU A 157 -14.44 9.36 -3.07
C LEU A 157 -14.22 8.79 -1.66
N LEU A 158 -13.00 8.43 -1.34
CA LEU A 158 -12.60 7.91 -0.02
C LEU A 158 -11.98 9.00 0.86
N VAL A 159 -11.11 9.81 0.28
CA VAL A 159 -10.42 10.90 0.96
C VAL A 159 -10.43 12.11 0.06
N ASN A 160 -11.02 13.19 0.57
CA ASN A 160 -10.97 14.52 -0.04
C ASN A 160 -9.88 15.31 0.69
N ALA A 161 -8.82 15.67 0.00
CA ALA A 161 -7.70 16.38 0.61
C ALA A 161 -8.00 17.87 0.85
N GLY A 162 -8.96 18.44 0.13
CA GLY A 162 -9.12 19.89 0.08
C GLY A 162 -7.92 20.57 -0.63
N ASP A 163 -7.91 21.89 -0.61
CA ASP A 163 -6.81 22.69 -1.16
C ASP A 163 -5.51 22.34 -0.43
N ALA A 164 -4.49 21.95 -1.18
CA ALA A 164 -3.13 21.83 -0.67
C ALA A 164 -2.58 23.26 -0.52
N THR A 165 -2.67 23.81 0.69
CA THR A 165 -2.08 25.13 1.02
C THR A 165 -0.63 25.03 1.44
#